data_786982f197c522c49d0f6efc26f4e2f2
#
_entry.id   786982f197c522c49d0f6efc26f4e2f2
#
_cell.length_a   1.000
_cell.length_b   1.000
_cell.length_c   1.000
_cell.angle_alpha   90.00
_cell.angle_beta   90.00
_cell.angle_gamma   90.00
#
_symmetry.space_group_name_H-M   'P 1'
#
loop_
_entity.id
_entity.type
_entity.pdbx_description
1 polymer ?
#
loop_
_entity_poly.entity_id
_entity_poly.type
_entity_poly.pdbx_seq_one_letter_code
_entity_poly.pdbx_strand_id
1 'polypeptide(L)'
;MFIYTREAHPGENVPGHDSFERKLACAKLLREEAGIGRDILVDDLDGTVHRAYGLMPNMTWVIDRGGRVVYKANWTGAANVEAFLDRFLAGRAEHPAGTLPVMYETQQAEFRYPDRKRFMQRLLRNGPRAVAEFEKAQQLWAERARDLTGPG
;
A
#
# COMPACT_ATOMS: atom_id res chain seq x y z
N MET A 1 -12.72 -0.05 1.88
CA MET A 1 -12.17 0.96 2.81
C MET A 1 -10.70 1.16 2.51
N PHE A 2 -10.22 2.37 2.50
CA PHE A 2 -8.79 2.70 2.46
C PHE A 2 -8.35 3.24 3.82
N ILE A 3 -7.08 3.07 4.14
CA ILE A 3 -6.46 3.71 5.30
C ILE A 3 -5.29 4.55 4.77
N TYR A 4 -5.40 5.86 4.93
CA TYR A 4 -4.33 6.78 4.59
C TYR A 4 -3.33 6.85 5.73
N THR A 5 -2.14 6.31 5.51
CA THR A 5 -1.15 6.13 6.57
C THR A 5 -0.11 7.26 6.60
N ARG A 6 0.69 7.40 5.55
CA ARG A 6 1.67 8.47 5.41
C ARG A 6 1.98 8.73 3.95
N GLU A 7 2.54 9.88 3.66
CA GLU A 7 3.09 10.14 2.33
C GLU A 7 4.40 9.36 2.14
N ALA A 8 4.45 8.53 1.12
CA ALA A 8 5.62 7.70 0.86
C ALA A 8 6.79 8.49 0.25
N HIS A 9 6.46 9.53 -0.51
CA HIS A 9 7.43 10.36 -1.22
C HIS A 9 7.07 11.84 -1.07
N PRO A 10 7.30 12.42 0.12
CA PRO A 10 6.95 13.81 0.39
C PRO A 10 7.78 14.75 -0.47
N GLY A 11 7.14 15.82 -0.92
CA GLY A 11 7.74 16.88 -1.73
C GLY A 11 7.14 18.23 -1.39
N GLU A 12 7.37 19.21 -2.23
CA GLU A 12 6.91 20.58 -2.01
C GLU A 12 5.39 20.71 -2.10
N ASN A 13 4.77 19.95 -3.03
CA ASN A 13 3.33 20.02 -3.31
C ASN A 13 2.52 19.10 -2.38
N VAL A 14 3.10 17.98 -1.99
CA VAL A 14 2.52 17.04 -1.02
C VAL A 14 3.56 16.78 0.06
N PRO A 15 3.65 17.65 1.07
CA PRO A 15 4.68 17.56 2.11
C PRO A 15 4.39 16.41 3.09
N GLY A 16 5.42 16.04 3.82
CA GLY A 16 5.27 15.15 4.97
C GLY A 16 4.31 15.74 6.03
N HIS A 17 3.71 14.87 6.83
CA HIS A 17 2.70 15.29 7.79
C HIS A 17 3.34 15.64 9.14
N ASP A 18 3.19 16.88 9.54
CA ASP A 18 3.57 17.43 10.86
C ASP A 18 2.35 17.73 11.74
N SER A 19 1.14 17.66 11.16
CA SER A 19 -0.12 17.82 11.88
C SER A 19 -1.21 16.91 11.31
N PHE A 20 -2.21 16.59 12.13
CA PHE A 20 -3.35 15.78 11.70
C PHE A 20 -4.19 16.52 10.65
N GLU A 21 -4.34 17.82 10.77
CA GLU A 21 -5.07 18.67 9.80
C GLU A 21 -4.42 18.59 8.43
N ARG A 22 -3.09 18.66 8.36
CA ARG A 22 -2.35 18.52 7.10
C ARG A 22 -2.52 17.12 6.52
N LYS A 23 -2.41 16.09 7.36
CA LYS A 23 -2.62 14.70 6.95
C LYS A 23 -4.02 14.49 6.40
N LEU A 24 -5.03 15.03 7.05
CA LEU A 24 -6.42 14.98 6.59
C LEU A 24 -6.62 15.70 5.26
N ALA A 25 -5.97 16.86 5.08
CA ALA A 25 -6.02 17.59 3.81
C ALA A 25 -5.41 16.77 2.66
N CYS A 26 -4.27 16.12 2.87
CA CYS A 26 -3.66 15.23 1.88
C CYS A 26 -4.53 14.02 1.56
N ALA A 27 -5.21 13.43 2.55
CA ALA A 27 -6.14 12.33 2.33
C ALA A 27 -7.37 12.76 1.50
N LYS A 28 -7.89 13.98 1.70
CA LYS A 28 -8.97 14.56 0.89
C LYS A 28 -8.50 14.80 -0.54
N LEU A 29 -7.31 15.38 -0.72
CA LEU A 29 -6.70 15.58 -2.04
C LEU A 29 -6.56 14.25 -2.79
N LEU A 30 -6.04 13.21 -2.14
CA LEU A 30 -5.95 11.87 -2.72
C LEU A 30 -7.32 11.34 -3.14
N ARG A 31 -8.35 11.50 -2.31
CA ARG A 31 -9.71 11.08 -2.62
C ARG A 31 -10.24 11.74 -3.89
N GLU A 32 -10.07 13.04 -4.00
CA GLU A 32 -10.54 13.85 -5.12
C GLU A 32 -9.80 13.51 -6.41
N GLU A 33 -8.47 13.52 -6.36
CA GLU A 33 -7.61 13.31 -7.52
C GLU A 33 -7.63 11.89 -8.09
N ALA A 34 -7.79 10.89 -7.22
CA ALA A 34 -7.87 9.49 -7.62
C ALA A 34 -9.30 9.00 -7.84
N GLY A 35 -10.32 9.86 -7.63
CA GLY A 35 -11.73 9.51 -7.78
C GLY A 35 -12.17 8.38 -6.85
N ILE A 36 -11.67 8.35 -5.60
CA ILE A 36 -11.95 7.28 -4.66
C ILE A 36 -13.35 7.45 -4.07
N GLY A 37 -14.29 6.64 -4.52
CA GLY A 37 -15.68 6.62 -4.02
C GLY A 37 -15.89 5.90 -2.68
N ARG A 38 -14.85 5.30 -2.10
CA ARG A 38 -14.91 4.56 -0.82
C ARG A 38 -14.44 5.44 0.33
N ASP A 39 -14.81 5.03 1.56
CA ASP A 39 -14.31 5.69 2.75
C ASP A 39 -12.79 5.56 2.86
N ILE A 40 -12.16 6.68 3.21
CA ILE A 40 -10.75 6.77 3.56
C ILE A 40 -10.67 7.13 5.03
N LEU A 41 -10.17 6.20 5.82
CA LEU A 41 -9.79 6.47 7.21
C LEU A 41 -8.38 7.09 7.23
N VAL A 42 -8.15 7.99 8.14
CA VAL A 42 -6.83 8.63 8.30
C VAL A 42 -6.21 8.11 9.59
N ASP A 43 -5.06 7.46 9.47
CA ASP A 43 -4.28 6.99 10.62
C ASP A 43 -3.75 8.17 11.43
N ASP A 44 -3.42 7.95 12.70
CA ASP A 44 -2.78 8.97 13.52
C ASP A 44 -1.39 9.38 12.99
N LEU A 45 -0.79 10.40 13.57
CA LEU A 45 0.53 10.89 13.15
C LEU A 45 1.62 9.86 13.46
N ASP A 46 1.45 9.11 14.52
CA ASP A 46 2.39 8.07 14.92
C ASP A 46 2.31 6.82 14.02
N GLY A 47 1.25 6.69 13.20
CA GLY A 47 1.06 5.56 12.31
C GLY A 47 0.72 4.27 13.04
N THR A 48 -0.17 4.35 14.03
CA THR A 48 -0.57 3.20 14.86
C THR A 48 -1.13 2.06 14.02
N VAL A 49 -2.06 2.36 13.10
CA VAL A 49 -2.63 1.36 12.20
C VAL A 49 -1.58 0.85 11.21
N HIS A 50 -0.76 1.73 10.67
CA HIS A 50 0.32 1.37 9.74
C HIS A 50 1.30 0.39 10.38
N ARG A 51 1.72 0.61 11.62
CA ARG A 51 2.57 -0.32 12.37
C ARG A 51 1.88 -1.66 12.64
N ALA A 52 0.61 -1.64 13.02
CA ALA A 52 -0.15 -2.86 13.29
C ALA A 52 -0.30 -3.76 12.05
N TYR A 53 -0.40 -3.15 10.87
CA TYR A 53 -0.62 -3.86 9.61
C TYR A 53 0.64 -4.07 8.76
N GLY A 54 1.83 -3.74 9.21
CA GLY A 54 3.09 -4.23 8.64
C GLY A 54 3.99 -3.21 7.94
N LEU A 55 3.75 -1.90 8.06
CA LEU A 55 4.63 -0.79 7.64
C LEU A 55 4.90 -0.65 6.13
N MET A 56 4.33 -1.47 5.28
CA MET A 56 4.48 -1.32 3.83
C MET A 56 3.47 -0.28 3.30
N PRO A 57 3.85 0.53 2.31
CA PRO A 57 3.05 1.68 1.89
C PRO A 57 1.77 1.33 1.10
N ASN A 58 1.67 0.12 0.58
CA ASN A 58 0.58 -0.27 -0.32
C ASN A 58 0.15 -1.72 -0.08
N MET A 59 -0.27 -2.03 1.14
CA MET A 59 -0.72 -3.36 1.51
C MET A 59 -2.22 -3.55 1.30
N THR A 60 -2.61 -4.80 1.07
CA THR A 60 -4.01 -5.21 1.10
C THR A 60 -4.22 -6.30 2.14
N TRP A 61 -5.29 -6.16 2.88
CA TRP A 61 -5.79 -7.16 3.82
C TRP A 61 -7.26 -7.41 3.55
N VAL A 62 -7.67 -8.67 3.45
CA VAL A 62 -9.08 -9.08 3.42
C VAL A 62 -9.38 -9.79 4.72
N ILE A 63 -10.37 -9.26 5.44
CA ILE A 63 -10.82 -9.78 6.72
C ILE A 63 -12.26 -10.24 6.53
N ASP A 64 -12.54 -11.50 6.87
CA ASP A 64 -13.89 -12.05 6.74
C ASP A 64 -14.84 -11.48 7.83
N ARG A 65 -16.12 -11.85 7.74
CA ARG A 65 -17.14 -11.41 8.72
C ARG A 65 -16.89 -11.94 10.13
N GLY A 66 -16.10 -13.00 10.27
CA GLY A 66 -15.68 -13.56 11.55
C GLY A 66 -14.43 -12.91 12.13
N GLY A 67 -13.91 -11.86 11.49
CA GLY A 67 -12.70 -11.16 11.95
C GLY A 67 -11.38 -11.86 11.57
N ARG A 68 -11.42 -12.91 10.73
CA ARG A 68 -10.22 -13.63 10.33
C ARG A 68 -9.61 -13.02 9.07
N VAL A 69 -8.30 -12.89 9.06
CA VAL A 69 -7.56 -12.53 7.84
C VAL A 69 -7.60 -13.71 6.89
N VAL A 70 -8.16 -13.51 5.70
CA VAL A 70 -8.24 -14.54 4.65
C VAL A 70 -7.32 -14.25 3.46
N TYR A 71 -6.85 -13.00 3.33
CA TYR A 71 -5.87 -12.62 2.32
C TYR A 71 -4.97 -11.50 2.84
N LYS A 72 -3.72 -11.57 2.49
CA LYS A 72 -2.73 -10.52 2.76
C LYS A 72 -1.79 -10.38 1.56
N ALA A 73 -1.59 -9.14 1.11
CA ALA A 73 -0.54 -8.83 0.14
C ALA A 73 0.33 -7.67 0.65
N ASN A 74 1.63 -7.80 0.52
CA ASN A 74 2.59 -6.74 0.84
C ASN A 74 2.58 -5.60 -0.19
N TRP A 75 2.02 -5.87 -1.38
CA TRP A 75 1.79 -4.90 -2.44
C TRP A 75 0.46 -5.15 -3.13
N THR A 76 -0.38 -4.12 -3.22
CA THR A 76 -1.72 -4.22 -3.80
C THR A 76 -1.66 -4.38 -5.31
N GLY A 77 -2.14 -5.51 -5.81
CA GLY A 77 -2.46 -5.74 -7.22
C GLY A 77 -3.97 -5.91 -7.37
N ALA A 78 -4.65 -5.00 -8.07
CA ALA A 78 -6.11 -5.03 -8.20
C ALA A 78 -6.62 -6.35 -8.76
N ALA A 79 -6.00 -6.84 -9.85
CA ALA A 79 -6.35 -8.12 -10.47
C ALA A 79 -6.18 -9.33 -9.52
N ASN A 80 -5.13 -9.32 -8.68
CA ASN A 80 -4.90 -10.38 -7.71
C ASN A 80 -5.95 -10.38 -6.59
N VAL A 81 -6.32 -9.18 -6.11
CA VAL A 81 -7.38 -9.02 -5.11
C VAL A 81 -8.72 -9.49 -5.67
N GLU A 82 -9.05 -9.08 -6.89
CA GLU A 82 -10.27 -9.50 -7.60
C GLU A 82 -10.34 -11.03 -7.76
N ALA A 83 -9.29 -11.63 -8.33
CA ALA A 83 -9.22 -13.08 -8.51
C ALA A 83 -9.32 -13.86 -7.18
N PHE A 84 -8.73 -13.33 -6.10
CA PHE A 84 -8.91 -13.91 -4.77
C PHE A 84 -10.37 -13.81 -4.29
N LEU A 85 -10.98 -12.63 -4.41
CA LEU A 85 -12.36 -12.41 -3.96
C LEU A 85 -13.34 -13.30 -4.72
N ASP A 86 -13.18 -13.46 -6.03
CA ASP A 86 -14.02 -14.34 -6.84
C ASP A 86 -13.97 -15.79 -6.37
N ARG A 87 -12.75 -16.32 -6.16
CA ARG A 87 -12.58 -17.69 -5.63
C ARG A 87 -13.15 -17.84 -4.22
N PHE A 88 -12.90 -16.84 -3.37
CA PHE A 88 -13.37 -16.85 -1.99
C PHE A 88 -14.89 -16.83 -1.89
N LEU A 89 -15.55 -15.99 -2.70
CA LEU A 89 -17.01 -15.89 -2.74
C LEU A 89 -17.66 -17.12 -3.37
N ALA A 90 -17.09 -17.68 -4.45
CA ALA A 90 -17.55 -18.92 -5.05
C ALA A 90 -17.47 -20.08 -4.05
N GLY A 91 -16.32 -20.27 -3.40
CA GLY A 91 -16.17 -21.32 -2.39
C GLY A 91 -17.15 -21.17 -1.21
N ARG A 92 -17.51 -19.95 -0.83
CA ARG A 92 -18.54 -19.72 0.18
C ARG A 92 -19.96 -20.09 -0.29
N ALA A 93 -20.25 -19.88 -1.56
CA ALA A 93 -21.57 -20.21 -2.13
C ALA A 93 -21.79 -21.71 -2.23
N GLU A 94 -20.74 -22.50 -2.42
CA GLU A 94 -20.78 -23.95 -2.59
C GLU A 94 -20.84 -24.73 -1.25
N HIS A 95 -20.53 -24.09 -0.12
CA HIS A 95 -20.45 -24.77 1.18
C HIS A 95 -21.56 -24.32 2.13
N PRO A 96 -22.25 -25.29 2.80
CA PRO A 96 -23.21 -24.96 3.83
C PRO A 96 -22.62 -24.17 4.98
N ALA A 97 -23.42 -23.35 5.66
CA ALA A 97 -22.98 -22.58 6.82
C ALA A 97 -22.33 -23.51 7.87
N GLY A 98 -21.09 -23.23 8.23
CA GLY A 98 -20.32 -24.01 9.21
C GLY A 98 -19.25 -24.95 8.66
N THR A 99 -19.20 -25.19 7.35
CA THR A 99 -18.22 -26.11 6.71
C THR A 99 -17.22 -25.40 5.80
N LEU A 100 -17.01 -24.12 5.99
CA LEU A 100 -16.11 -23.34 5.14
C LEU A 100 -14.66 -23.85 5.26
N PRO A 101 -14.02 -24.23 4.14
CA PRO A 101 -12.57 -24.42 4.15
C PRO A 101 -11.93 -23.10 4.55
N VAL A 102 -10.93 -23.17 5.42
CA VAL A 102 -10.13 -21.99 5.79
C VAL A 102 -9.27 -21.65 4.59
N MET A 103 -9.77 -20.75 3.73
CA MET A 103 -8.92 -20.14 2.70
C MET A 103 -8.10 -19.04 3.32
N TYR A 104 -6.80 -19.19 3.23
CA TYR A 104 -5.85 -18.13 3.57
C TYR A 104 -4.82 -18.03 2.46
N GLU A 105 -4.66 -16.87 1.91
CA GLU A 105 -3.68 -16.59 0.85
C GLU A 105 -2.79 -15.41 1.23
N THR A 106 -1.48 -15.59 1.13
CA THR A 106 -0.52 -14.49 1.23
C THR A 106 0.18 -14.31 -0.10
N GLN A 107 0.31 -13.06 -0.54
CA GLN A 107 1.07 -12.72 -1.70
C GLN A 107 2.23 -11.78 -1.33
N GLN A 108 3.43 -12.18 -1.72
CA GLN A 108 4.60 -11.31 -1.72
C GLN A 108 4.84 -10.89 -3.17
N ALA A 109 4.35 -9.72 -3.53
CA ALA A 109 4.68 -9.16 -4.82
C ALA A 109 6.12 -8.63 -4.78
N GLU A 110 6.91 -8.97 -5.79
CA GLU A 110 8.17 -8.28 -6.02
C GLU A 110 7.88 -6.80 -6.26
N PHE A 111 8.74 -5.95 -5.69
CA PHE A 111 8.68 -4.53 -5.95
C PHE A 111 9.04 -4.29 -7.42
N ARG A 112 8.03 -4.07 -8.24
CA ARG A 112 8.21 -3.78 -9.67
C ARG A 112 7.70 -2.38 -9.95
N TYR A 113 8.44 -1.65 -10.75
CA TYR A 113 7.94 -0.45 -11.41
C TYR A 113 7.35 -0.87 -12.76
N PRO A 114 6.06 -1.20 -12.86
CA PRO A 114 5.47 -1.64 -14.13
C PRO A 114 5.54 -0.53 -15.19
N ASP A 115 5.59 0.73 -14.75
CA ASP A 115 5.74 1.90 -15.61
C ASP A 115 6.58 2.96 -14.88
N ARG A 116 7.91 2.89 -15.09
CA ARG A 116 8.84 3.86 -14.49
C ARG A 116 8.53 5.31 -14.89
N LYS A 117 8.15 5.52 -16.16
CA LYS A 117 7.84 6.88 -16.65
C LYS A 117 6.65 7.47 -15.90
N ARG A 118 5.57 6.70 -15.78
CA ARG A 118 4.37 7.10 -15.04
C ARG A 118 4.65 7.31 -13.55
N PHE A 119 5.48 6.45 -12.97
CA PHE A 119 5.90 6.59 -11.58
C PHE A 119 6.69 7.91 -11.38
N MET A 120 7.69 8.18 -12.22
CA MET A 120 8.47 9.42 -12.13
C MET A 120 7.63 10.67 -12.37
N GLN A 121 6.64 10.62 -13.26
CA GLN A 121 5.69 11.74 -13.46
C GLN A 121 4.86 12.01 -12.19
N ARG A 122 4.40 10.95 -11.52
CA ARG A 122 3.66 11.09 -10.25
C ARG A 122 4.56 11.63 -9.13
N LEU A 123 5.80 11.17 -9.09
CA LEU A 123 6.78 11.63 -8.13
C LEU A 123 7.08 13.13 -8.33
N LEU A 124 7.31 13.55 -9.59
CA LEU A 124 7.53 14.97 -9.95
C LEU A 124 6.31 15.84 -9.61
N ARG A 125 5.10 15.28 -9.61
CA ARG A 125 3.89 15.97 -9.18
C ARG A 125 3.93 16.36 -7.69
N ASN A 126 4.56 15.52 -6.85
CA ASN A 126 4.80 15.85 -5.45
C ASN A 126 5.85 16.95 -5.28
N GLY A 127 6.61 17.25 -6.33
CA GLY A 127 7.63 18.27 -6.40
C GLY A 127 9.05 17.72 -6.63
N PRO A 128 10.01 18.55 -7.04
CA PRO A 128 11.37 18.14 -7.36
C PRO A 128 12.11 17.51 -6.17
N ARG A 129 11.79 17.89 -4.94
CA ARG A 129 12.35 17.28 -3.73
C ARG A 129 11.99 15.80 -3.62
N ALA A 130 10.77 15.43 -3.96
CA ALA A 130 10.33 14.02 -3.95
C ALA A 130 11.17 13.16 -4.91
N VAL A 131 11.53 13.69 -6.07
CA VAL A 131 12.42 13.04 -7.04
C VAL A 131 13.83 12.88 -6.45
N ALA A 132 14.40 13.95 -5.92
CA ALA A 132 15.75 13.95 -5.37
C ALA A 132 15.89 12.94 -4.19
N GLU A 133 14.93 12.94 -3.27
CA GLU A 133 14.91 11.99 -2.14
C GLU A 133 14.77 10.52 -2.62
N PHE A 134 13.99 10.29 -3.65
CA PHE A 134 13.85 8.94 -4.22
C PHE A 134 15.14 8.49 -4.91
N GLU A 135 15.79 9.35 -5.69
CA GLU A 135 17.07 9.04 -6.33
C GLU A 135 18.16 8.75 -5.29
N LYS A 136 18.22 9.54 -4.23
CA LYS A 136 19.12 9.29 -3.08
C LYS A 136 18.84 7.93 -2.43
N ALA A 137 17.57 7.59 -2.20
CA ALA A 137 17.19 6.28 -1.65
C ALA A 137 17.63 5.13 -2.58
N GLN A 138 17.48 5.28 -3.90
CA GLN A 138 17.93 4.28 -4.87
C GLN A 138 19.45 4.08 -4.80
N GLN A 139 20.24 5.14 -4.66
CA GLN A 139 21.69 5.03 -4.51
C GLN A 139 22.07 4.26 -3.25
N LEU A 140 21.45 4.58 -2.11
CA LEU A 140 21.67 3.88 -0.84
C LEU A 140 21.29 2.39 -0.92
N TRP A 141 20.22 2.06 -1.60
CA TRP A 141 19.83 0.65 -1.81
C TRP A 141 20.81 -0.09 -2.70
N ALA A 142 21.30 0.55 -3.77
CA ALA A 142 22.31 -0.03 -4.65
C ALA A 142 23.65 -0.26 -3.93
N GLU A 143 24.05 0.64 -3.03
CA GLU A 143 25.23 0.49 -2.20
C GLU A 143 25.09 -0.68 -1.22
N ARG A 144 23.96 -0.74 -0.50
CA ARG A 144 23.68 -1.86 0.43
C ARG A 144 23.60 -3.21 -0.28
N ALA A 145 23.02 -3.23 -1.49
CA ALA A 145 22.97 -4.48 -2.26
C ALA A 145 24.37 -4.97 -2.65
N ARG A 146 25.30 -4.07 -2.99
CA ARG A 146 26.71 -4.41 -3.29
C ARG A 146 27.44 -4.93 -2.06
N ASP A 147 27.19 -4.34 -0.90
CA ASP A 147 27.80 -4.78 0.36
C ASP A 147 27.34 -6.19 0.77
N LEU A 148 26.10 -6.55 0.45
CA LEU A 148 25.55 -7.88 0.70
C LEU A 148 26.00 -8.94 -0.31
N THR A 149 26.43 -8.52 -1.50
CA THR A 149 26.92 -9.40 -2.58
C THR A 149 28.43 -9.37 -2.72
N GLY A 150 29.15 -8.86 -1.71
CA GLY A 150 30.62 -8.71 -1.71
C GLY A 150 31.39 -9.91 -2.27
N PRO A 151 32.65 -9.72 -2.69
CA PRO A 151 33.39 -10.76 -3.42
C PRO A 151 33.46 -12.02 -2.57
N GLY A 152 32.86 -13.12 -3.14
CA GLY A 152 33.00 -14.48 -2.62
C GLY A 152 34.43 -14.97 -2.75
#